data_e32f5dadc80286b26c98d184738b1e98
#
_entry.id   e32f5dadc80286b26c98d184738b1e98
#
_cell.length_a   1.000
_cell.length_b   1.000
_cell.length_c   1.000
_cell.angle_alpha   90.00
_cell.angle_beta   90.00
_cell.angle_gamma   90.00
#
_symmetry.space_group_name_H-M   'P 1'
#
loop_
_entity.id
_entity.type
_entity.pdbx_description
1 polymer ?
#
loop_
_entity_poly.entity_id
_entity_poly.type
_entity_poly.pdbx_seq_one_letter_code
_entity_poly.pdbx_strand_id
1 'polypeptide(L)'
;MKKIFFQFSFVILIIFLLICINTVSFAQTTVADSSKKSFRLFEDDKIIEITLSLDLTTYFKLKPKDEYLKANLTIHLSKKDSISRDIGLKTRGIWRNQNCTFAPIELNIKKAAFGYTDLDKISKLKMTPQCNFNKINEDYVLREFLAYKLFNVLTDTSFRVRLLRVNYIDTQKKRKPIIQYAFFIEPLEMLSARTNCLPIKLRTLNQKNIIPRIMDRLSLFNFMIGNYDWSVPGQHNVSVIKSLSYEPTGLGIVIPHDFDWTGLVNATYAIPTEEIGTENVRERKFFGVCRSKEVYKQELDMFLGKKAEFYRVINDFLT
;
A
#
# COMPACT_ATOMS: atom_id res chain seq x y z
N MET A 1 72.07 12.03 -34.62
CA MET A 1 71.19 11.31 -33.67
C MET A 1 70.28 12.20 -32.81
N LYS A 2 70.70 13.40 -32.35
CA LYS A 2 69.85 14.27 -31.49
C LYS A 2 68.57 14.87 -32.17
N LYS A 3 68.64 15.15 -33.49
CA LYS A 3 67.50 15.72 -34.22
C LYS A 3 66.33 14.70 -34.45
N ILE A 4 66.63 13.43 -34.61
CA ILE A 4 65.61 12.38 -34.84
C ILE A 4 64.83 12.07 -33.53
N PHE A 5 65.51 12.14 -32.38
CA PHE A 5 64.89 11.93 -31.07
C PHE A 5 63.88 13.04 -30.71
N PHE A 6 64.13 14.27 -31.13
CA PHE A 6 63.24 15.41 -30.86
C PHE A 6 62.00 15.39 -31.71
N GLN A 7 62.09 14.92 -32.95
CA GLN A 7 60.89 14.74 -33.80
C GLN A 7 59.96 13.58 -33.34
N PHE A 8 60.52 12.49 -32.83
CA PHE A 8 59.76 11.38 -32.29
C PHE A 8 59.01 11.75 -31.00
N SER A 9 59.66 12.54 -30.14
CA SER A 9 59.01 13.01 -28.87
C SER A 9 57.86 13.98 -29.13
N PHE A 10 57.95 14.81 -30.16
CA PHE A 10 56.91 15.78 -30.53
C PHE A 10 55.69 15.09 -31.17
N VAL A 11 55.89 14.05 -31.97
CA VAL A 11 54.84 13.24 -32.56
C VAL A 11 54.06 12.43 -31.48
N ILE A 12 54.77 11.86 -30.49
CA ILE A 12 54.13 11.14 -29.36
C ILE A 12 53.31 12.11 -28.51
N LEU A 13 53.78 13.34 -28.28
CA LEU A 13 53.05 14.36 -27.52
C LEU A 13 51.75 14.79 -28.22
N ILE A 14 51.79 14.93 -29.56
CA ILE A 14 50.60 15.28 -30.37
C ILE A 14 49.60 14.11 -30.38
N ILE A 15 50.06 12.87 -30.48
CA ILE A 15 49.17 11.68 -30.42
C ILE A 15 48.51 11.57 -29.03
N PHE A 16 49.25 11.85 -27.94
CA PHE A 16 48.70 11.88 -26.57
C PHE A 16 47.67 12.99 -26.38
N LEU A 17 47.90 14.18 -26.95
CA LEU A 17 46.94 15.29 -26.92
C LEU A 17 45.66 14.97 -27.73
N LEU A 18 45.76 14.29 -28.88
CA LEU A 18 44.64 13.88 -29.71
C LEU A 18 43.81 12.76 -29.05
N ILE A 19 44.43 11.87 -28.27
CA ILE A 19 43.73 10.83 -27.50
C ILE A 19 43.00 11.46 -26.31
N CYS A 20 43.55 12.46 -25.64
CA CYS A 20 42.88 13.18 -24.55
C CYS A 20 41.67 14.01 -25.02
N ILE A 21 41.70 14.53 -26.26
CA ILE A 21 40.55 15.29 -26.82
C ILE A 21 39.38 14.35 -27.18
N ASN A 22 39.66 13.08 -27.56
CA ASN A 22 38.61 12.12 -27.88
C ASN A 22 37.97 11.46 -26.65
N THR A 23 38.50 11.55 -25.46
CA THR A 23 37.91 11.01 -24.23
C THR A 23 36.97 11.99 -23.51
N VAL A 24 36.92 13.26 -23.94
CA VAL A 24 36.05 14.28 -23.33
C VAL A 24 34.67 14.33 -24.02
N SER A 25 34.48 13.65 -25.15
CA SER A 25 33.19 13.70 -25.89
C SER A 25 32.20 12.58 -25.62
N PHE A 26 32.37 11.77 -24.55
CA PHE A 26 31.40 10.71 -24.22
C PHE A 26 30.81 10.80 -22.79
N ALA A 27 30.80 11.99 -22.24
CA ALA A 27 30.00 12.31 -21.09
C ALA A 27 28.82 13.18 -21.54
N GLN A 28 28.04 12.75 -22.55
CA GLN A 28 26.64 13.09 -22.59
C GLN A 28 25.98 12.32 -21.45
N THR A 29 26.09 12.89 -20.26
CA THR A 29 25.10 12.68 -19.23
C THR A 29 23.75 12.87 -19.91
N THR A 30 23.03 11.78 -20.13
CA THR A 30 21.59 11.85 -20.26
C THR A 30 21.13 12.61 -19.03
N VAL A 31 20.88 13.91 -19.19
CA VAL A 31 20.13 14.69 -18.24
C VAL A 31 18.81 13.95 -18.17
N ALA A 32 18.66 13.10 -17.16
CA ALA A 32 17.41 12.48 -16.84
C ALA A 32 16.43 13.65 -16.77
N ASP A 33 15.41 13.60 -17.59
CA ASP A 33 14.34 14.59 -17.64
C ASP A 33 13.78 14.76 -16.22
N SER A 34 14.39 15.67 -15.46
CA SER A 34 14.05 15.97 -14.06
C SER A 34 12.73 16.72 -13.91
N SER A 35 11.99 16.88 -15.03
CA SER A 35 10.72 17.63 -15.06
C SER A 35 9.51 16.78 -14.67
N LYS A 36 9.62 15.47 -14.56
CA LYS A 36 8.48 14.62 -14.17
C LYS A 36 8.20 14.75 -12.67
N LYS A 37 7.13 15.45 -12.35
CA LYS A 37 6.65 15.63 -10.98
C LYS A 37 6.29 14.28 -10.35
N SER A 38 6.62 14.07 -9.06
CA SER A 38 6.11 12.98 -8.23
C SER A 38 4.91 13.46 -7.42
N PHE A 39 3.84 12.68 -7.37
CA PHE A 39 2.65 12.97 -6.58
C PHE A 39 2.84 12.59 -5.11
N ARG A 40 3.75 11.63 -4.84
CA ARG A 40 4.03 11.09 -3.51
C ARG A 40 2.78 10.52 -2.82
N LEU A 41 1.97 9.76 -3.59
CA LEU A 41 0.66 9.28 -3.16
C LEU A 41 0.67 8.61 -1.77
N PHE A 42 1.69 7.81 -1.47
CA PHE A 42 1.81 7.04 -0.24
C PHE A 42 2.94 7.52 0.70
N GLU A 43 3.51 8.69 0.43
CA GLU A 43 4.61 9.27 1.23
C GLU A 43 4.16 10.48 2.07
N ASP A 44 2.96 11.01 1.80
CA ASP A 44 2.36 12.14 2.50
C ASP A 44 1.09 11.66 3.24
N ASP A 45 0.79 12.20 4.41
CA ASP A 45 -0.35 11.84 5.25
C ASP A 45 -1.55 12.78 5.11
N LYS A 46 -1.44 13.87 4.33
CA LYS A 46 -2.57 14.78 4.11
C LYS A 46 -3.72 14.08 3.41
N ILE A 47 -4.94 14.36 3.84
CA ILE A 47 -6.15 13.85 3.18
C ILE A 47 -6.18 14.36 1.74
N ILE A 48 -6.46 13.45 0.80
CA ILE A 48 -6.68 13.82 -0.61
C ILE A 48 -8.17 13.91 -0.86
N GLU A 49 -8.61 15.02 -1.43
CA GLU A 49 -9.96 15.13 -1.95
C GLU A 49 -10.00 14.61 -3.39
N ILE A 50 -10.92 13.68 -3.65
CA ILE A 50 -11.15 13.15 -4.99
C ILE A 50 -12.63 13.20 -5.34
N THR A 51 -12.92 13.30 -6.64
CA THR A 51 -14.27 13.09 -7.18
C THR A 51 -14.26 11.84 -8.06
N LEU A 52 -15.21 10.95 -7.80
CA LEU A 52 -15.49 9.78 -8.63
C LEU A 52 -16.86 9.95 -9.31
N SER A 53 -16.85 10.18 -10.62
CA SER A 53 -18.04 10.30 -11.44
C SER A 53 -18.31 8.99 -12.17
N LEU A 54 -19.44 8.35 -11.90
CA LEU A 54 -19.82 7.05 -12.48
C LEU A 54 -21.35 6.87 -12.44
N ASP A 55 -21.86 5.85 -13.12
CA ASP A 55 -23.23 5.40 -12.95
C ASP A 55 -23.39 4.70 -11.59
N LEU A 56 -23.82 5.47 -10.57
CA LEU A 56 -24.01 4.96 -9.21
C LEU A 56 -25.13 3.93 -9.13
N THR A 57 -26.13 4.00 -10.00
CA THR A 57 -27.24 3.03 -10.03
C THR A 57 -26.72 1.66 -10.44
N THR A 58 -25.96 1.59 -11.51
CA THR A 58 -25.29 0.36 -11.97
C THR A 58 -24.29 -0.15 -10.95
N TYR A 59 -23.46 0.73 -10.38
CA TYR A 59 -22.48 0.35 -9.35
C TYR A 59 -23.15 -0.30 -8.13
N PHE A 60 -24.21 0.30 -7.57
CA PHE A 60 -24.88 -0.25 -6.38
C PHE A 60 -25.67 -1.52 -6.67
N LYS A 61 -26.27 -1.62 -7.86
CA LYS A 61 -27.11 -2.77 -8.23
C LYS A 61 -26.28 -3.99 -8.63
N LEU A 62 -25.28 -3.80 -9.48
CA LEU A 62 -24.54 -4.90 -10.09
C LEU A 62 -23.26 -5.26 -9.31
N LYS A 63 -22.62 -4.30 -8.65
CA LYS A 63 -21.36 -4.48 -7.96
C LYS A 63 -20.37 -5.34 -8.78
N PRO A 64 -20.02 -4.92 -10.02
CA PRO A 64 -19.31 -5.77 -10.97
C PRO A 64 -17.91 -6.10 -10.46
N LYS A 65 -17.54 -7.39 -10.50
CA LYS A 65 -16.20 -7.90 -10.13
C LYS A 65 -15.35 -8.22 -11.34
N ASP A 66 -15.96 -8.67 -12.42
CA ASP A 66 -15.26 -9.20 -13.58
C ASP A 66 -15.05 -8.14 -14.67
N GLU A 67 -15.96 -7.18 -14.73
CA GLU A 67 -15.92 -6.10 -15.71
C GLU A 67 -15.71 -4.73 -15.06
N TYR A 68 -15.01 -3.84 -15.78
CA TYR A 68 -14.82 -2.47 -15.33
C TYR A 68 -15.95 -1.56 -15.85
N LEU A 69 -16.63 -0.88 -14.94
CA LEU A 69 -17.47 0.26 -15.26
C LEU A 69 -16.59 1.44 -15.71
N LYS A 70 -17.08 2.23 -16.65
CA LYS A 70 -16.48 3.52 -17.01
C LYS A 70 -16.70 4.50 -15.84
N ALA A 71 -15.65 5.16 -15.43
CA ALA A 71 -15.69 6.20 -14.41
C ALA A 71 -14.68 7.30 -14.74
N ASN A 72 -14.87 8.46 -14.15
CA ASN A 72 -13.91 9.54 -14.20
C ASN A 72 -13.38 9.79 -12.78
N LEU A 73 -12.05 9.82 -12.64
CA LEU A 73 -11.36 10.16 -11.40
C LEU A 73 -10.79 11.57 -11.52
N THR A 74 -11.24 12.46 -10.66
CA THR A 74 -10.65 13.78 -10.47
C THR A 74 -9.92 13.83 -9.14
N ILE A 75 -8.63 14.13 -9.16
CA ILE A 75 -7.78 14.35 -7.98
C ILE A 75 -7.66 15.87 -7.79
N HIS A 76 -8.08 16.38 -6.64
CA HIS A 76 -7.98 17.80 -6.32
C HIS A 76 -6.61 18.08 -5.69
N LEU A 77 -5.74 18.80 -6.42
CA LEU A 77 -4.40 19.17 -5.95
C LEU A 77 -4.44 20.39 -5.03
N SER A 78 -5.41 21.27 -5.27
CA SER A 78 -5.72 22.45 -4.46
C SER A 78 -7.17 22.89 -4.73
N LYS A 79 -7.62 23.96 -4.08
CA LYS A 79 -8.95 24.54 -4.34
C LYS A 79 -9.16 24.98 -5.81
N LYS A 80 -8.07 25.24 -6.55
CA LYS A 80 -8.12 25.78 -7.93
C LYS A 80 -7.49 24.85 -8.97
N ASP A 81 -6.85 23.76 -8.55
CA ASP A 81 -6.11 22.86 -9.43
C ASP A 81 -6.54 21.42 -9.23
N SER A 82 -6.78 20.70 -10.32
CA SER A 82 -7.20 19.30 -10.31
C SER A 82 -6.79 18.59 -11.58
N ILE A 83 -6.67 17.27 -11.46
CA ILE A 83 -6.39 16.39 -12.59
C ILE A 83 -7.55 15.42 -12.73
N SER A 84 -8.17 15.40 -13.92
CA SER A 84 -9.30 14.52 -14.21
C SER A 84 -8.93 13.54 -15.32
N ARG A 85 -9.22 12.24 -15.11
CA ARG A 85 -8.92 11.17 -16.08
C ARG A 85 -10.03 10.14 -16.09
N ASP A 86 -10.30 9.62 -17.29
CA ASP A 86 -11.18 8.47 -17.44
C ASP A 86 -10.43 7.19 -17.01
N ILE A 87 -11.12 6.38 -16.25
CA ILE A 87 -10.60 5.16 -15.63
C ILE A 87 -11.62 4.03 -15.72
N GLY A 88 -11.17 2.82 -15.43
CA GLY A 88 -12.05 1.69 -15.14
C GLY A 88 -12.26 1.53 -13.64
N LEU A 89 -13.46 1.20 -13.20
CA LEU A 89 -13.80 0.93 -11.81
C LEU A 89 -14.54 -0.41 -11.71
N LYS A 90 -14.10 -1.28 -10.82
CA LYS A 90 -14.85 -2.50 -10.45
C LYS A 90 -14.82 -2.73 -8.95
N THR A 91 -15.75 -3.55 -8.47
CA THR A 91 -15.77 -3.94 -7.05
C THR A 91 -14.83 -5.11 -6.79
N ARG A 92 -14.42 -5.27 -5.54
CA ARG A 92 -13.56 -6.37 -5.07
C ARG A 92 -14.05 -6.91 -3.71
N GLY A 93 -13.38 -7.93 -3.21
CA GLY A 93 -13.70 -8.59 -1.95
C GLY A 93 -14.85 -9.57 -2.09
N ILE A 94 -15.16 -10.27 -1.01
CA ILE A 94 -16.23 -11.27 -0.94
C ILE A 94 -17.35 -10.74 -0.04
N TRP A 95 -17.11 -10.68 1.26
CA TRP A 95 -18.13 -10.31 2.23
C TRP A 95 -18.65 -8.88 2.04
N ARG A 96 -17.75 -7.89 1.98
CA ARG A 96 -18.15 -6.47 1.80
C ARG A 96 -18.80 -6.21 0.44
N ASN A 97 -18.45 -6.97 -0.60
CA ASN A 97 -19.11 -6.86 -1.89
C ASN A 97 -20.59 -7.26 -1.80
N GLN A 98 -20.89 -8.30 -1.03
CA GLN A 98 -22.27 -8.79 -0.85
C GLN A 98 -23.07 -7.91 0.12
N ASN A 99 -22.45 -7.44 1.19
CA ASN A 99 -23.14 -6.89 2.36
C ASN A 99 -23.08 -5.35 2.47
N CYS A 100 -22.12 -4.69 1.80
CA CYS A 100 -21.99 -3.23 1.85
C CYS A 100 -22.66 -2.55 0.65
N THR A 101 -23.27 -1.40 0.85
CA THR A 101 -23.71 -0.54 -0.26
C THR A 101 -22.52 -0.09 -1.10
N PHE A 102 -21.45 0.38 -0.45
CA PHE A 102 -20.18 0.69 -1.09
C PHE A 102 -19.22 -0.48 -0.90
N ALA A 103 -19.19 -1.36 -1.89
CA ALA A 103 -18.18 -2.43 -1.92
C ALA A 103 -16.76 -1.86 -2.09
N PRO A 104 -15.73 -2.53 -1.59
CA PRO A 104 -14.35 -2.15 -1.90
C PRO A 104 -14.10 -2.11 -3.41
N ILE A 105 -13.28 -1.17 -3.85
CA ILE A 105 -13.11 -0.81 -5.27
C ILE A 105 -11.69 -1.14 -5.72
N GLU A 106 -11.56 -1.56 -6.98
CA GLU A 106 -10.32 -1.57 -7.75
C GLU A 106 -10.46 -0.58 -8.91
N LEU A 107 -9.58 0.42 -8.94
CA LEU A 107 -9.45 1.37 -10.04
C LEU A 107 -8.40 0.85 -11.03
N ASN A 108 -8.75 0.76 -12.30
CA ASN A 108 -7.80 0.53 -13.38
C ASN A 108 -7.37 1.89 -13.95
N ILE A 109 -6.17 2.32 -13.61
CA ILE A 109 -5.60 3.61 -13.97
C ILE A 109 -4.42 3.49 -14.96
N LYS A 110 -4.13 2.30 -15.46
CA LYS A 110 -2.98 1.99 -16.32
C LYS A 110 -2.83 2.94 -17.52
N LYS A 111 -3.94 3.42 -18.10
CA LYS A 111 -3.95 4.28 -19.28
C LYS A 111 -4.29 5.74 -18.97
N ALA A 112 -4.37 6.10 -17.68
CA ALA A 112 -4.93 7.38 -17.28
C ALA A 112 -3.97 8.57 -17.51
N ALA A 113 -2.63 8.33 -17.52
CA ALA A 113 -1.62 9.35 -17.78
C ALA A 113 -1.82 10.65 -16.97
N PHE A 114 -1.66 10.56 -15.67
CA PHE A 114 -1.85 11.70 -14.74
C PHE A 114 -0.74 12.77 -14.87
N GLY A 115 0.40 12.42 -15.48
CA GLY A 115 1.56 13.30 -15.59
C GLY A 115 2.44 13.33 -14.33
N TYR A 116 2.29 12.34 -13.46
CA TYR A 116 3.13 12.11 -12.28
C TYR A 116 3.76 10.72 -12.36
N THR A 117 5.08 10.66 -12.20
CA THR A 117 5.85 9.44 -12.42
C THR A 117 5.45 8.27 -11.53
N ASP A 118 5.06 8.54 -10.30
CA ASP A 118 4.62 7.54 -9.34
C ASP A 118 3.18 7.06 -9.60
N LEU A 119 2.27 7.97 -9.96
CA LEU A 119 0.90 7.60 -10.35
C LEU A 119 0.86 6.84 -11.67
N ASP A 120 1.63 7.28 -12.66
CA ASP A 120 1.62 6.70 -14.00
C ASP A 120 2.22 5.27 -14.05
N LYS A 121 2.98 4.88 -13.01
CA LYS A 121 3.46 3.51 -12.82
C LYS A 121 2.41 2.57 -12.24
N ILE A 122 1.34 3.10 -11.64
CA ILE A 122 0.30 2.29 -11.03
C ILE A 122 -0.69 1.81 -12.09
N SER A 123 -0.84 0.50 -12.23
CA SER A 123 -1.84 -0.07 -13.12
C SER A 123 -3.20 -0.22 -12.46
N LYS A 124 -3.20 -0.67 -11.20
CA LYS A 124 -4.41 -0.95 -10.41
C LYS A 124 -4.25 -0.36 -9.03
N LEU A 125 -5.27 0.35 -8.56
CA LEU A 125 -5.27 0.99 -7.26
C LEU A 125 -6.49 0.53 -6.46
N LYS A 126 -6.23 -0.06 -5.30
CA LYS A 126 -7.29 -0.51 -4.39
C LYS A 126 -7.76 0.65 -3.53
N MET A 127 -9.08 0.80 -3.43
CA MET A 127 -9.74 1.76 -2.55
C MET A 127 -10.71 1.03 -1.62
N THR A 128 -10.65 1.34 -0.35
CA THR A 128 -11.57 0.86 0.68
C THR A 128 -12.49 2.01 1.08
N PRO A 129 -13.76 2.01 0.62
CA PRO A 129 -14.74 3.01 1.00
C PRO A 129 -15.42 2.64 2.32
N GLN A 130 -16.15 3.59 2.89
CA GLN A 130 -17.13 3.35 3.93
C GLN A 130 -18.19 2.35 3.45
N CYS A 131 -18.56 1.36 4.28
CA CYS A 131 -19.47 0.28 3.88
C CYS A 131 -20.90 0.79 3.56
N ASN A 132 -21.49 1.61 4.42
CA ASN A 132 -22.83 2.14 4.29
C ASN A 132 -22.88 3.64 4.64
N PHE A 133 -24.06 4.27 4.52
CA PHE A 133 -24.22 5.72 4.66
C PHE A 133 -24.19 6.23 6.10
N ASN A 134 -24.35 5.39 7.10
CA ASN A 134 -24.47 5.80 8.49
C ASN A 134 -23.10 6.18 9.11
N LYS A 135 -23.12 7.04 10.12
CA LYS A 135 -21.94 7.58 10.79
C LYS A 135 -21.01 6.49 11.35
N ILE A 136 -21.55 5.40 11.86
CA ILE A 136 -20.75 4.32 12.46
C ILE A 136 -19.83 3.65 11.41
N ASN A 137 -20.24 3.58 10.14
CA ASN A 137 -19.42 3.02 9.08
C ASN A 137 -18.26 3.96 8.67
N GLU A 138 -18.41 5.27 8.90
CA GLU A 138 -17.30 6.21 8.79
C GLU A 138 -16.23 5.90 9.84
N ASP A 139 -16.65 5.67 11.10
CA ASP A 139 -15.71 5.29 12.16
C ASP A 139 -14.98 3.98 11.85
N TYR A 140 -15.66 3.01 11.24
CA TYR A 140 -15.03 1.73 10.85
C TYR A 140 -13.93 1.91 9.82
N VAL A 141 -14.19 2.63 8.72
CA VAL A 141 -13.17 2.84 7.67
C VAL A 141 -12.00 3.66 8.19
N LEU A 142 -12.25 4.62 9.08
CA LEU A 142 -11.21 5.43 9.70
C LEU A 142 -10.36 4.59 10.67
N ARG A 143 -10.95 3.70 11.48
CA ARG A 143 -10.21 2.78 12.36
C ARG A 143 -9.46 1.70 11.58
N GLU A 144 -10.00 1.22 10.47
CA GLU A 144 -9.28 0.31 9.57
C GLU A 144 -8.04 1.00 8.98
N PHE A 145 -8.17 2.24 8.51
CA PHE A 145 -7.04 3.06 8.10
C PHE A 145 -5.99 3.23 9.22
N LEU A 146 -6.44 3.50 10.45
CA LEU A 146 -5.55 3.61 11.62
C LEU A 146 -4.79 2.30 11.88
N ALA A 147 -5.41 1.12 11.70
CA ALA A 147 -4.74 -0.16 11.86
C ALA A 147 -3.51 -0.29 10.92
N TYR A 148 -3.64 0.11 9.65
CA TYR A 148 -2.50 0.17 8.73
C TYR A 148 -1.41 1.13 9.22
N LYS A 149 -1.79 2.32 9.67
CA LYS A 149 -0.83 3.33 10.19
C LYS A 149 -0.08 2.82 11.43
N LEU A 150 -0.76 2.11 12.32
CA LEU A 150 -0.14 1.47 13.50
C LEU A 150 0.85 0.37 13.08
N PHE A 151 0.52 -0.45 12.07
CA PHE A 151 1.46 -1.44 11.58
C PHE A 151 2.68 -0.81 10.88
N ASN A 152 2.51 0.35 10.22
CA ASN A 152 3.63 1.10 9.63
C ASN A 152 4.64 1.59 10.69
N VAL A 153 4.25 1.79 11.95
CA VAL A 153 5.17 2.11 13.05
C VAL A 153 6.17 0.99 13.33
N LEU A 154 5.76 -0.25 13.10
CA LEU A 154 6.57 -1.44 13.42
C LEU A 154 7.58 -1.82 12.34
N THR A 155 7.28 -1.52 11.08
CA THR A 155 8.11 -1.95 9.95
C THR A 155 7.80 -1.20 8.66
N ASP A 156 8.83 -0.95 7.86
CA ASP A 156 8.67 -0.42 6.50
C ASP A 156 8.11 -1.45 5.52
N THR A 157 8.26 -2.75 5.80
CA THR A 157 7.63 -3.83 5.03
C THR A 157 6.16 -3.99 5.40
N SER A 158 5.39 -2.95 5.13
CA SER A 158 3.97 -2.82 5.44
C SER A 158 3.28 -2.01 4.36
N PHE A 159 2.01 -2.28 4.09
CA PHE A 159 1.25 -1.46 3.16
C PHE A 159 1.11 -0.04 3.67
N ARG A 160 1.51 0.94 2.87
CA ARG A 160 1.17 2.34 3.10
C ARG A 160 -0.26 2.59 2.64
N VAL A 161 -0.93 3.52 3.30
CA VAL A 161 -2.31 3.88 3.00
C VAL A 161 -2.44 5.40 2.89
N ARG A 162 -3.40 5.86 2.07
CA ARG A 162 -3.67 7.29 1.91
C ARG A 162 -5.13 7.59 2.16
N LEU A 163 -5.42 8.41 3.17
CA LEU A 163 -6.79 8.82 3.49
C LEU A 163 -7.37 9.74 2.41
N LEU A 164 -8.63 9.52 2.10
CA LEU A 164 -9.37 10.21 1.05
C LEU A 164 -10.67 10.79 1.60
N ARG A 165 -11.06 11.93 1.05
CA ARG A 165 -12.43 12.42 1.07
C ARG A 165 -12.99 12.30 -0.34
N VAL A 166 -13.93 11.39 -0.54
CA VAL A 166 -14.45 11.04 -1.86
C VAL A 166 -15.80 11.69 -2.08
N ASN A 167 -15.93 12.45 -3.15
CA ASN A 167 -17.20 12.96 -3.65
C ASN A 167 -17.66 12.08 -4.82
N TYR A 168 -18.68 11.25 -4.59
CA TYR A 168 -19.27 10.41 -5.63
C TYR A 168 -20.34 11.19 -6.37
N ILE A 169 -20.20 11.31 -7.70
CA ILE A 169 -21.14 12.00 -8.60
C ILE A 169 -21.83 10.98 -9.50
N ASP A 170 -23.14 10.97 -9.48
CA ASP A 170 -23.94 10.11 -10.36
C ASP A 170 -24.02 10.71 -11.78
N THR A 171 -23.40 10.03 -12.75
CA THR A 171 -23.45 10.45 -14.16
C THR A 171 -24.85 10.40 -14.76
N GLN A 172 -25.76 9.62 -14.20
CA GLN A 172 -27.16 9.54 -14.58
C GLN A 172 -28.03 10.62 -13.93
N LYS A 173 -27.48 11.44 -13.02
CA LYS A 173 -28.18 12.50 -12.27
C LYS A 173 -29.42 12.04 -11.49
N LYS A 174 -29.50 10.74 -11.17
CA LYS A 174 -30.58 10.14 -10.39
C LYS A 174 -30.37 10.26 -8.88
N ARG A 175 -29.13 10.55 -8.47
CA ARG A 175 -28.74 10.64 -7.05
C ARG A 175 -28.01 11.95 -6.79
N LYS A 176 -28.18 12.48 -5.59
CA LYS A 176 -27.39 13.61 -5.10
C LYS A 176 -25.94 13.19 -4.89
N PRO A 177 -24.98 14.10 -4.94
CA PRO A 177 -23.59 13.82 -4.58
C PRO A 177 -23.50 13.19 -3.19
N ILE A 178 -22.59 12.22 -3.03
CA ILE A 178 -22.36 11.52 -1.77
C ILE A 178 -20.91 11.74 -1.37
N ILE A 179 -20.70 12.25 -0.17
CA ILE A 179 -19.36 12.51 0.35
C ILE A 179 -19.07 11.53 1.48
N GLN A 180 -17.96 10.79 1.39
CA GLN A 180 -17.54 9.79 2.36
C GLN A 180 -16.03 9.75 2.50
N TYR A 181 -15.54 9.24 3.64
CA TYR A 181 -14.15 8.83 3.79
C TYR A 181 -13.91 7.47 3.12
N ALA A 182 -12.72 7.34 2.59
CA ALA A 182 -12.16 6.11 2.04
C ALA A 182 -10.64 6.15 2.20
N PHE A 183 -9.95 5.09 1.84
CA PHE A 183 -8.49 5.15 1.71
C PHE A 183 -7.99 4.31 0.55
N PHE A 184 -6.91 4.76 -0.07
CA PHE A 184 -6.13 3.96 -1.00
C PHE A 184 -5.16 3.06 -0.24
N ILE A 185 -4.92 1.87 -0.80
CA ILE A 185 -3.93 0.91 -0.31
C ILE A 185 -2.81 0.83 -1.36
N GLU A 186 -1.58 0.92 -0.90
CA GLU A 186 -0.39 0.77 -1.75
C GLU A 186 -0.44 -0.56 -2.51
N PRO A 187 -0.18 -0.56 -3.84
CA PRO A 187 -0.03 -1.80 -4.59
C PRO A 187 1.12 -2.66 -4.07
N LEU A 188 0.93 -3.99 -4.04
CA LEU A 188 1.96 -4.92 -3.55
C LEU A 188 3.27 -4.81 -4.36
N GLU A 189 3.16 -4.55 -5.65
CA GLU A 189 4.30 -4.32 -6.54
C GLU A 189 5.10 -3.07 -6.15
N MET A 190 4.42 -2.01 -5.75
CA MET A 190 5.03 -0.76 -5.30
C MET A 190 5.72 -0.96 -3.95
N LEU A 191 5.05 -1.60 -3.00
CA LEU A 191 5.63 -1.99 -1.70
C LEU A 191 6.88 -2.85 -1.92
N SER A 192 6.77 -3.89 -2.76
CA SER A 192 7.89 -4.80 -3.04
C SER A 192 9.08 -4.07 -3.66
N ALA A 193 8.83 -3.19 -4.64
CA ALA A 193 9.88 -2.42 -5.28
C ALA A 193 10.62 -1.50 -4.29
N ARG A 194 9.90 -0.76 -3.42
CA ARG A 194 10.54 0.15 -2.44
C ARG A 194 11.28 -0.56 -1.31
N THR A 195 10.94 -1.83 -1.06
CA THR A 195 11.60 -2.65 -0.03
C THR A 195 12.62 -3.63 -0.60
N ASN A 196 12.97 -3.49 -1.88
CA ASN A 196 13.88 -4.39 -2.59
C ASN A 196 13.46 -5.87 -2.48
N CYS A 197 12.17 -6.13 -2.75
CA CYS A 197 11.54 -7.44 -2.67
C CYS A 197 10.77 -7.76 -3.95
N LEU A 198 10.33 -9.03 -4.05
CA LEU A 198 9.38 -9.49 -5.07
C LEU A 198 8.16 -10.12 -4.40
N PRO A 199 6.95 -9.90 -4.93
CA PRO A 199 5.77 -10.65 -4.52
C PRO A 199 5.96 -12.13 -4.83
N ILE A 200 5.56 -13.00 -3.89
CA ILE A 200 5.56 -14.44 -4.13
C ILE A 200 4.16 -15.01 -3.91
N LYS A 201 3.80 -15.99 -4.76
CA LYS A 201 2.60 -16.80 -4.61
C LYS A 201 3.04 -18.24 -4.46
N LEU A 202 2.79 -18.82 -3.28
CA LEU A 202 3.09 -20.21 -3.01
C LEU A 202 1.79 -21.03 -3.09
N ARG A 203 1.85 -22.25 -3.65
CA ARG A 203 0.70 -23.16 -3.64
C ARG A 203 0.37 -23.61 -2.22
N THR A 204 1.38 -23.88 -1.43
CA THR A 204 1.29 -24.20 -0.02
C THR A 204 2.16 -23.25 0.77
N LEU A 205 1.59 -22.62 1.77
CA LEU A 205 2.29 -21.72 2.67
C LEU A 205 2.03 -22.17 4.10
N ASN A 206 3.06 -22.13 4.93
CA ASN A 206 2.91 -22.30 6.37
C ASN A 206 3.80 -21.31 7.12
N GLN A 207 3.62 -21.21 8.42
CA GLN A 207 4.37 -20.26 9.24
C GLN A 207 5.89 -20.49 9.22
N LYS A 208 6.35 -21.72 8.92
CA LYS A 208 7.78 -22.05 8.80
C LYS A 208 8.43 -21.49 7.54
N ASN A 209 7.64 -21.08 6.55
CA ASN A 209 8.14 -20.43 5.34
C ASN A 209 8.38 -18.92 5.54
N ILE A 210 8.06 -18.38 6.72
CA ILE A 210 8.19 -16.96 7.06
C ILE A 210 9.36 -16.77 8.02
N ILE A 211 10.10 -15.68 7.84
CA ILE A 211 11.17 -15.28 8.76
C ILE A 211 10.60 -15.23 10.19
N PRO A 212 11.14 -16.00 11.15
CA PRO A 212 10.54 -16.19 12.47
C PRO A 212 10.19 -14.88 13.18
N ARG A 213 11.11 -13.92 13.22
CA ARG A 213 10.90 -12.61 13.86
C ARG A 213 9.76 -11.82 13.22
N ILE A 214 9.57 -11.90 11.89
CA ILE A 214 8.48 -11.24 11.18
C ILE A 214 7.15 -11.91 11.52
N MET A 215 7.14 -13.24 11.61
CA MET A 215 5.97 -14.01 12.03
C MET A 215 5.55 -13.65 13.46
N ASP A 216 6.51 -13.55 14.38
CA ASP A 216 6.26 -13.22 15.78
C ASP A 216 5.72 -11.77 15.91
N ARG A 217 6.30 -10.82 15.16
CA ARG A 217 5.80 -9.42 15.07
C ARG A 217 4.37 -9.33 14.57
N LEU A 218 4.06 -10.03 13.46
CA LEU A 218 2.72 -10.12 12.92
C LEU A 218 1.73 -10.65 13.96
N SER A 219 2.10 -11.74 14.65
CA SER A 219 1.24 -12.39 15.64
C SER A 219 0.95 -11.49 16.85
N LEU A 220 1.97 -10.79 17.34
CA LEU A 220 1.82 -9.81 18.44
C LEU A 220 0.99 -8.59 18.02
N PHE A 221 1.19 -8.09 16.80
CA PHE A 221 0.38 -6.99 16.29
C PHE A 221 -1.10 -7.39 16.16
N ASN A 222 -1.38 -8.54 15.55
CA ASN A 222 -2.73 -9.06 15.42
C ASN A 222 -3.39 -9.31 16.79
N PHE A 223 -2.64 -9.82 17.77
CA PHE A 223 -3.10 -9.93 19.14
C PHE A 223 -3.42 -8.56 19.76
N MET A 224 -2.55 -7.56 19.56
CA MET A 224 -2.72 -6.21 20.10
C MET A 224 -4.02 -5.57 19.60
N ILE A 225 -4.34 -5.70 18.31
CA ILE A 225 -5.54 -5.10 17.71
C ILE A 225 -6.78 -6.01 17.75
N GLY A 226 -6.68 -7.22 18.31
CA GLY A 226 -7.78 -8.20 18.34
C GLY A 226 -8.16 -8.70 16.95
N ASN A 227 -7.19 -9.11 16.14
CA ASN A 227 -7.43 -9.63 14.80
C ASN A 227 -7.48 -11.16 14.82
N TYR A 228 -8.60 -11.74 14.41
CA TYR A 228 -8.80 -13.17 14.22
C TYR A 228 -8.91 -13.57 12.75
N ASP A 229 -9.13 -12.58 11.86
CA ASP A 229 -9.42 -12.80 10.46
C ASP A 229 -8.14 -12.81 9.60
N TRP A 230 -7.18 -13.68 10.00
CA TRP A 230 -5.96 -13.84 9.24
C TRP A 230 -5.43 -15.27 9.31
N SER A 231 -4.77 -15.71 8.24
CA SER A 231 -4.15 -17.03 8.19
C SER A 231 -2.99 -17.05 7.20
N VAL A 232 -1.79 -17.40 7.68
CA VAL A 232 -0.64 -17.63 6.79
C VAL A 232 -0.85 -18.90 5.94
N PRO A 233 -1.23 -20.06 6.49
CA PRO A 233 -1.52 -21.24 5.67
C PRO A 233 -2.68 -21.03 4.70
N GLY A 234 -3.74 -20.35 5.13
CA GLY A 234 -4.91 -20.03 4.30
C GLY A 234 -4.64 -18.90 3.31
N GLN A 235 -3.51 -18.22 3.39
CA GLN A 235 -3.20 -17.02 2.62
C GLN A 235 -4.32 -15.97 2.69
N HIS A 236 -4.96 -15.88 3.86
CA HIS A 236 -6.10 -15.02 4.13
C HIS A 236 -5.64 -13.75 4.84
N ASN A 237 -5.98 -12.59 4.29
CA ASN A 237 -5.63 -11.26 4.78
C ASN A 237 -4.13 -11.04 5.04
N VAL A 238 -3.30 -11.79 4.32
CA VAL A 238 -1.85 -11.64 4.30
C VAL A 238 -1.30 -11.70 2.88
N SER A 239 -0.24 -10.94 2.62
CA SER A 239 0.56 -11.02 1.41
C SER A 239 1.97 -11.46 1.77
N VAL A 240 2.67 -12.15 0.86
CA VAL A 240 4.04 -12.59 1.10
C VAL A 240 4.95 -12.06 0.01
N ILE A 241 6.08 -11.50 0.44
CA ILE A 241 7.15 -11.03 -0.43
C ILE A 241 8.46 -11.73 -0.06
N LYS A 242 9.44 -11.70 -0.95
CA LYS A 242 10.78 -12.23 -0.72
C LYS A 242 11.81 -11.17 -1.05
N SER A 243 12.82 -11.02 -0.20
CA SER A 243 13.94 -10.12 -0.44
C SER A 243 14.71 -10.50 -1.70
N LEU A 244 15.11 -9.49 -2.49
CA LEU A 244 16.05 -9.63 -3.61
C LEU A 244 17.50 -9.68 -3.11
N SER A 245 17.78 -9.16 -1.92
CA SER A 245 19.06 -9.34 -1.26
C SER A 245 19.22 -10.80 -0.83
N TYR A 246 20.47 -11.26 -0.76
CA TYR A 246 20.76 -12.61 -0.30
C TYR A 246 20.17 -12.85 1.11
N GLU A 247 19.22 -13.74 1.20
CA GLU A 247 18.61 -14.21 2.44
C GLU A 247 18.94 -15.69 2.60
N PRO A 248 19.86 -16.05 3.51
CA PRO A 248 20.37 -17.42 3.64
C PRO A 248 19.28 -18.46 3.86
N THR A 249 18.19 -18.09 4.55
CA THR A 249 17.10 -19.00 4.88
C THR A 249 16.13 -19.21 3.71
N GLY A 250 16.12 -18.31 2.73
CA GLY A 250 15.15 -18.32 1.63
C GLY A 250 13.70 -18.09 2.06
N LEU A 251 13.48 -17.65 3.30
CA LEU A 251 12.16 -17.44 3.89
C LEU A 251 11.50 -16.16 3.38
N GLY A 252 10.18 -16.12 3.50
CA GLY A 252 9.36 -14.97 3.10
C GLY A 252 9.15 -13.94 4.21
N ILE A 253 8.69 -12.77 3.81
CA ILE A 253 8.21 -11.69 4.66
C ILE A 253 6.69 -11.64 4.49
N VAL A 254 5.96 -11.83 5.59
CA VAL A 254 4.49 -11.76 5.60
C VAL A 254 4.02 -10.36 5.99
N ILE A 255 3.01 -9.86 5.28
CA ILE A 255 2.46 -8.50 5.43
C ILE A 255 0.94 -8.61 5.59
N PRO A 256 0.38 -8.20 6.73
CA PRO A 256 -1.06 -8.21 6.95
C PRO A 256 -1.78 -7.10 6.19
N HIS A 257 -3.04 -7.34 5.90
CA HIS A 257 -3.97 -6.35 5.32
C HIS A 257 -5.42 -6.75 5.63
N ASP A 258 -6.38 -5.85 5.33
CA ASP A 258 -7.81 -6.05 5.53
C ASP A 258 -8.16 -6.21 7.02
N PHE A 259 -8.17 -5.08 7.75
CA PHE A 259 -8.28 -5.07 9.21
C PHE A 259 -9.70 -4.76 9.72
N ASP A 260 -10.73 -4.76 8.87
CA ASP A 260 -12.07 -4.37 9.25
C ASP A 260 -12.75 -5.33 10.24
N TRP A 261 -12.31 -6.59 10.32
CA TRP A 261 -12.78 -7.59 11.28
C TRP A 261 -11.99 -7.63 12.59
N THR A 262 -11.33 -6.54 12.97
CA THR A 262 -10.51 -6.49 14.19
C THR A 262 -11.24 -5.86 15.37
N GLY A 263 -10.82 -6.17 16.58
CA GLY A 263 -11.30 -5.53 17.79
C GLY A 263 -11.00 -4.03 17.87
N LEU A 264 -9.96 -3.55 17.17
CA LEU A 264 -9.66 -2.12 17.03
C LEU A 264 -10.77 -1.41 16.23
N VAL A 265 -11.21 -2.00 15.13
CA VAL A 265 -12.31 -1.46 14.31
C VAL A 265 -13.64 -1.65 15.02
N ASN A 266 -13.87 -2.82 15.60
CA ASN A 266 -15.07 -3.18 16.34
C ASN A 266 -16.34 -2.96 15.49
N ALA A 267 -16.28 -3.43 14.24
CA ALA A 267 -17.43 -3.35 13.35
C ALA A 267 -18.53 -4.31 13.82
N THR A 268 -19.80 -3.88 13.73
CA THR A 268 -20.95 -4.67 14.17
C THR A 268 -21.12 -5.99 13.41
N TYR A 269 -20.54 -6.08 12.22
CA TYR A 269 -20.55 -7.31 11.42
C TYR A 269 -19.36 -8.24 11.72
N ALA A 270 -18.37 -7.79 12.47
CA ALA A 270 -17.19 -8.58 12.83
C ALA A 270 -17.54 -9.48 14.03
N ILE A 271 -18.07 -10.66 13.74
CA ILE A 271 -18.47 -11.65 14.75
C ILE A 271 -17.49 -12.82 14.68
N PRO A 272 -16.78 -13.16 15.78
CA PRO A 272 -15.92 -14.34 15.82
C PRO A 272 -16.71 -15.61 15.48
N THR A 273 -16.07 -16.57 14.79
CA THR A 273 -16.67 -17.90 14.61
C THR A 273 -16.56 -18.70 15.91
N GLU A 274 -17.40 -19.72 16.08
CA GLU A 274 -17.41 -20.55 17.30
C GLU A 274 -16.04 -21.19 17.58
N GLU A 275 -15.29 -21.56 16.54
CA GLU A 275 -13.96 -22.18 16.66
C GLU A 275 -12.92 -21.21 17.30
N ILE A 276 -13.16 -19.91 17.20
CA ILE A 276 -12.31 -18.90 17.85
C ILE A 276 -12.51 -18.98 19.37
N GLY A 277 -13.72 -19.28 19.84
CA GLY A 277 -14.02 -19.42 21.27
C GLY A 277 -13.93 -18.12 22.04
N THR A 278 -14.32 -17.00 21.41
CA THR A 278 -14.50 -15.68 22.01
C THR A 278 -15.90 -15.16 21.71
N GLU A 279 -16.47 -14.34 22.59
CA GLU A 279 -17.83 -13.79 22.42
C GLU A 279 -17.86 -12.61 21.43
N ASN A 280 -16.78 -11.85 21.40
CA ASN A 280 -16.68 -10.67 20.54
C ASN A 280 -15.24 -10.39 20.11
N VAL A 281 -15.06 -9.60 19.03
CA VAL A 281 -13.75 -9.29 18.44
C VAL A 281 -12.83 -8.46 19.33
N ARG A 282 -13.33 -7.86 20.42
CA ARG A 282 -12.51 -7.08 21.37
C ARG A 282 -11.76 -7.96 22.38
N GLU A 283 -12.20 -9.17 22.60
CA GLU A 283 -11.39 -10.16 23.31
C GLU A 283 -10.14 -10.46 22.52
N ARG A 284 -9.08 -10.82 23.19
CA ARG A 284 -7.79 -11.08 22.55
C ARG A 284 -7.40 -12.54 22.69
N LYS A 285 -7.19 -13.22 21.57
CA LYS A 285 -6.66 -14.57 21.52
C LYS A 285 -5.40 -14.61 20.66
N PHE A 286 -4.37 -15.25 21.15
CA PHE A 286 -3.09 -15.30 20.47
C PHE A 286 -3.05 -16.48 19.49
N PHE A 287 -2.75 -16.22 18.21
CA PHE A 287 -2.64 -17.20 17.14
C PHE A 287 -1.22 -17.33 16.59
N GLY A 288 -0.23 -16.92 17.37
CA GLY A 288 1.18 -17.03 16.99
C GLY A 288 1.74 -18.43 17.21
N VAL A 289 2.98 -18.61 16.77
CA VAL A 289 3.77 -19.82 17.02
C VAL A 289 4.26 -19.79 18.45
N CYS A 290 4.16 -20.91 19.19
CA CYS A 290 4.77 -21.01 20.52
C CYS A 290 6.29 -20.83 20.44
N ARG A 291 6.81 -19.84 21.16
CA ARG A 291 8.23 -19.51 21.29
C ARG A 291 8.63 -19.51 22.76
N SER A 292 9.95 -19.45 23.01
CA SER A 292 10.42 -19.22 24.37
C SER A 292 10.07 -17.81 24.85
N LYS A 293 10.06 -17.65 26.16
CA LYS A 293 9.75 -16.38 26.83
C LYS A 293 10.72 -15.26 26.40
N GLU A 294 11.98 -15.61 26.18
CA GLU A 294 13.06 -14.68 25.80
C GLU A 294 12.83 -14.13 24.38
N VAL A 295 12.37 -14.98 23.43
CA VAL A 295 12.08 -14.57 22.06
C VAL A 295 10.92 -13.55 22.05
N TYR A 296 9.82 -13.85 22.73
CA TYR A 296 8.71 -12.90 22.81
C TYR A 296 9.06 -11.64 23.57
N LYS A 297 9.92 -11.74 24.59
CA LYS A 297 10.39 -10.54 25.31
C LYS A 297 11.08 -9.55 24.37
N GLN A 298 11.93 -10.03 23.45
CA GLN A 298 12.62 -9.15 22.49
C GLN A 298 11.63 -8.39 21.57
N GLU A 299 10.62 -9.08 21.04
CA GLU A 299 9.61 -8.42 20.21
C GLU A 299 8.71 -7.49 21.05
N LEU A 300 8.34 -7.87 22.26
CA LEU A 300 7.57 -6.99 23.17
C LEU A 300 8.36 -5.73 23.55
N ASP A 301 9.65 -5.85 23.82
CA ASP A 301 10.52 -4.70 24.11
C ASP A 301 10.58 -3.75 22.90
N MET A 302 10.58 -4.29 21.67
CA MET A 302 10.50 -3.47 20.44
C MET A 302 9.15 -2.72 20.35
N PHE A 303 8.02 -3.38 20.65
CA PHE A 303 6.71 -2.71 20.69
C PHE A 303 6.68 -1.61 21.76
N LEU A 304 7.19 -1.90 22.95
CA LEU A 304 7.28 -0.92 24.04
C LEU A 304 8.17 0.27 23.67
N GLY A 305 9.29 0.02 22.97
CA GLY A 305 10.16 1.07 22.45
C GLY A 305 9.46 1.99 21.42
N LYS A 306 8.42 1.48 20.73
CA LYS A 306 7.61 2.23 19.78
C LYS A 306 6.35 2.88 20.39
N LYS A 307 6.15 2.76 21.71
CA LYS A 307 4.95 3.24 22.40
C LYS A 307 4.65 4.72 22.10
N ALA A 308 5.65 5.60 22.16
CA ALA A 308 5.47 7.03 21.88
C ALA A 308 5.01 7.29 20.43
N GLU A 309 5.55 6.54 19.45
CA GLU A 309 5.16 6.63 18.06
C GLU A 309 3.71 6.14 17.84
N PHE A 310 3.29 5.07 18.50
CA PHE A 310 1.90 4.62 18.48
C PHE A 310 0.96 5.69 19.00
N TYR A 311 1.25 6.30 20.15
CA TYR A 311 0.41 7.37 20.70
C TYR A 311 0.38 8.59 19.80
N ARG A 312 1.49 8.97 19.17
CA ARG A 312 1.53 10.06 18.20
C ARG A 312 0.58 9.78 17.03
N VAL A 313 0.67 8.60 16.42
CA VAL A 313 -0.20 8.22 15.29
C VAL A 313 -1.68 8.24 15.70
N ILE A 314 -2.02 7.79 16.92
CA ILE A 314 -3.39 7.82 17.41
C ILE A 314 -3.85 9.24 17.65
N ASN A 315 -3.05 10.08 18.30
CA ASN A 315 -3.41 11.45 18.61
C ASN A 315 -3.55 12.32 17.35
N ASP A 316 -2.59 12.20 16.40
CA ASP A 316 -2.66 12.89 15.11
C ASP A 316 -3.89 12.50 14.28
N PHE A 317 -4.42 11.30 14.52
CA PHE A 317 -5.62 10.79 13.87
C PHE A 317 -6.92 11.32 14.53
N LEU A 318 -6.90 11.60 15.83
CA LEU A 318 -8.07 12.09 16.59
C LEU A 318 -8.24 13.62 16.51
N THR A 319 -7.24 14.35 16.02
CA THR A 319 -7.27 15.82 15.82
C THR A 319 -7.60 16.16 14.36
#